data_c34529789ffd9d23bed173f5551b7ac2
#
_entry.id   c34529789ffd9d23bed173f5551b7ac2
#
_cell.length_a   1.000
_cell.length_b   1.000
_cell.length_c   1.000
_cell.angle_alpha   90.00
_cell.angle_beta   90.00
_cell.angle_gamma   90.00
#
_symmetry.space_group_name_H-M   'P 1'
#
loop_
_entity.id
_entity.type
_entity.pdbx_description
1 polymer ?
#
loop_
_entity_poly.entity_id
_entity_poly.type
_entity_poly.pdbx_seq_one_letter_code
_entity_poly.pdbx_strand_id
1 'polypeptide(L)'
;MLTALDAHGYPVSVRVSTRGYDAATGELAAELPEGLGTAEGPANLLCHYHDDKLWHLDSTHVTGLLRRRGDNWVFVSEKFTPQTRFEMVSFLRGAHASAQRYLDRRGLARPAVNWAAVEGIRRGTTQRVKKS
;
A
#
# COMPACT_ATOMS: atom_id res chain seq x y z
N MET A 1 -7.48 1.43 2.24
CA MET A 1 -7.32 0.12 1.57
C MET A 1 -6.99 -0.93 2.62
N LEU A 2 -7.75 -2.01 2.67
CA LEU A 2 -7.53 -3.13 3.58
C LEU A 2 -6.80 -4.25 2.83
N THR A 3 -5.77 -4.81 3.44
CA THR A 3 -5.07 -6.01 2.96
C THR A 3 -5.20 -7.08 4.05
N ALA A 4 -5.67 -8.26 3.68
CA ALA A 4 -5.79 -9.43 4.54
C ALA A 4 -5.34 -10.68 3.79
N LEU A 5 -5.35 -11.84 4.42
CA LEU A 5 -5.07 -13.10 3.76
C LEU A 5 -6.37 -13.79 3.32
N ASP A 6 -6.32 -14.51 2.22
CA ASP A 6 -7.38 -15.44 1.83
C ASP A 6 -7.22 -16.80 2.55
N ALA A 7 -8.15 -17.72 2.29
CA ALA A 7 -8.12 -19.07 2.87
C ALA A 7 -6.89 -19.89 2.45
N HIS A 8 -6.17 -19.49 1.41
CA HIS A 8 -4.96 -20.13 0.91
C HIS A 8 -3.67 -19.43 1.38
N GLY A 9 -3.81 -18.34 2.17
CA GLY A 9 -2.68 -17.56 2.67
C GLY A 9 -2.13 -16.53 1.69
N TYR A 10 -2.82 -16.26 0.59
CA TYR A 10 -2.42 -15.19 -0.34
C TYR A 10 -2.95 -13.83 0.11
N PRO A 11 -2.18 -12.75 -0.05
CA PRO A 11 -2.64 -11.42 0.28
C PRO A 11 -3.69 -10.93 -0.71
N VAL A 12 -4.82 -10.48 -0.18
CA VAL A 12 -5.92 -9.87 -0.92
C VAL A 12 -6.06 -8.43 -0.46
N SER A 13 -6.07 -7.50 -1.39
CA SER A 13 -6.19 -6.07 -1.09
C SER A 13 -7.45 -5.50 -1.72
N VAL A 14 -8.23 -4.76 -0.93
CA VAL A 14 -9.50 -4.17 -1.36
C VAL A 14 -9.66 -2.75 -0.82
N ARG A 15 -10.30 -1.89 -1.60
CA ARG A 15 -10.74 -0.61 -1.10
C ARG A 15 -12.01 -0.82 -0.27
N VAL A 16 -11.98 -0.45 1.00
CA VAL A 16 -13.09 -0.59 1.93
C VAL A 16 -13.62 0.77 2.35
N SER A 17 -14.92 0.85 2.56
CA SER A 17 -15.52 1.92 3.35
C SER A 17 -15.44 1.52 4.82
N THR A 18 -14.84 2.37 5.63
CA THR A 18 -14.71 2.16 7.06
C THR A 18 -15.68 3.10 7.78
N ARG A 19 -16.50 2.57 8.67
CA ARG A 19 -17.45 3.35 9.46
C ARG A 19 -17.41 2.93 10.92
N GLY A 20 -17.65 3.89 11.82
CA GLY A 20 -17.90 3.56 13.21
C GLY A 20 -16.70 2.96 13.93
N TYR A 21 -15.61 3.72 14.06
CA TYR A 21 -14.51 3.31 14.93
C TYR A 21 -14.93 3.38 16.40
N ASP A 22 -14.81 2.26 17.10
CA ASP A 22 -15.01 2.17 18.53
C ASP A 22 -13.66 2.27 19.26
N ALA A 23 -13.43 3.38 19.92
CA ALA A 23 -12.18 3.65 20.64
C ALA A 23 -11.97 2.76 21.89
N ALA A 24 -13.05 2.20 22.45
CA ALA A 24 -12.96 1.33 23.62
C ALA A 24 -12.47 -0.09 23.24
N THR A 25 -12.88 -0.59 22.08
CA THR A 25 -12.53 -1.93 21.61
C THR A 25 -11.45 -1.91 20.53
N GLY A 26 -11.16 -0.75 19.93
CA GLY A 26 -10.26 -0.62 18.78
C GLY A 26 -10.86 -1.20 17.49
N GLU A 27 -12.16 -1.47 17.47
CA GLU A 27 -12.84 -2.08 16.35
C GLU A 27 -13.29 -1.04 15.31
N LEU A 28 -13.15 -1.39 14.05
CA LEU A 28 -13.58 -0.62 12.91
C LEU A 28 -14.39 -1.52 11.97
N ALA A 29 -15.65 -1.19 11.74
CA ALA A 29 -16.47 -1.94 10.79
C ALA A 29 -15.88 -1.83 9.38
N ALA A 30 -15.72 -2.97 8.71
CA ALA A 30 -15.16 -3.06 7.36
C ALA A 30 -16.18 -3.72 6.42
N GLU A 31 -16.64 -2.96 5.44
CA GLU A 31 -17.51 -3.48 4.39
C GLU A 31 -16.64 -4.15 3.32
N LEU A 32 -16.64 -5.48 3.28
CA LEU A 32 -15.91 -6.24 2.27
C LEU A 32 -16.86 -6.67 1.14
N PRO A 33 -16.40 -6.66 -0.12
CA PRO A 33 -17.15 -7.21 -1.23
C PRO A 33 -17.46 -8.70 -1.01
N GLU A 34 -18.65 -9.13 -1.41
CA GLU A 34 -19.00 -10.52 -1.43
C GLU A 34 -18.05 -11.33 -2.33
N GLY A 35 -17.75 -12.55 -1.91
CA GLY A 35 -16.91 -13.46 -2.71
C GLY A 35 -15.39 -13.15 -2.68
N LEU A 36 -14.94 -12.20 -1.86
CA LEU A 36 -13.52 -11.87 -1.76
C LEU A 36 -12.64 -13.02 -1.20
N GLY A 37 -13.25 -14.02 -0.58
CA GLY A 37 -12.55 -15.19 -0.04
C GLY A 37 -11.62 -14.90 1.14
N THR A 38 -11.77 -13.75 1.78
CA THR A 38 -10.95 -13.31 2.92
C THR A 38 -11.13 -14.23 4.13
N ALA A 39 -10.04 -14.54 4.83
CA ALA A 39 -10.04 -15.27 6.09
C ALA A 39 -9.84 -14.31 7.27
N GLU A 40 -10.26 -14.77 8.46
CA GLU A 40 -9.87 -14.12 9.70
C GLU A 40 -8.35 -14.23 9.92
N GLY A 41 -7.74 -13.20 10.49
CA GLY A 41 -6.31 -13.23 10.77
C GLY A 41 -5.63 -11.87 10.62
N PRO A 42 -4.30 -11.88 10.49
CA PRO A 42 -3.52 -10.67 10.33
C PRO A 42 -3.99 -9.83 9.15
N ALA A 43 -4.17 -8.55 9.39
CA ALA A 43 -4.61 -7.62 8.37
C ALA A 43 -3.94 -6.25 8.54
N ASN A 44 -4.05 -5.45 7.51
CA ASN A 44 -3.40 -4.19 7.39
C ASN A 44 -4.35 -3.17 6.75
N LEU A 45 -4.52 -2.02 7.37
CA LEU A 45 -5.32 -0.93 6.85
C LEU A 45 -4.41 0.25 6.47
N LEU A 46 -4.36 0.55 5.19
CA LEU A 46 -3.72 1.75 4.66
C LEU A 46 -4.78 2.82 4.46
N CYS A 47 -4.70 3.87 5.25
CA CYS A 47 -5.45 5.10 5.05
C CYS A 47 -4.55 6.09 4.32
N HIS A 48 -5.01 6.64 3.20
CA HIS A 48 -4.28 7.67 2.49
C HIS A 48 -5.22 8.78 2.06
N TYR A 49 -4.71 9.98 2.12
CA TYR A 49 -5.35 11.17 1.62
C TYR A 49 -4.40 11.89 0.67
N HIS A 50 -4.94 12.46 -0.37
CA HIS A 50 -4.23 13.37 -1.26
C HIS A 50 -5.17 14.50 -1.67
N ASP A 51 -4.62 15.68 -1.90
CA ASP A 51 -5.33 16.75 -2.56
C ASP A 51 -5.43 16.49 -4.08
N ASP A 52 -6.27 17.27 -4.77
CA ASP A 52 -6.50 17.13 -6.23
C ASP A 52 -5.22 17.32 -7.05
N LYS A 53 -4.21 17.98 -6.50
CA LYS A 53 -2.92 18.25 -7.15
C LYS A 53 -1.83 17.24 -6.79
N LEU A 54 -2.13 16.28 -5.91
CA LEU A 54 -1.20 15.28 -5.38
C LEU A 54 0.04 15.88 -4.66
N TRP A 55 -0.04 17.14 -4.22
CA TRP A 55 1.04 17.83 -3.52
C TRP A 55 1.11 17.47 -2.03
N HIS A 56 -0.05 17.15 -1.42
CA HIS A 56 -0.16 16.71 -0.04
C HIS A 56 -0.57 15.24 -0.04
N LEU A 57 0.39 14.39 0.15
CA LEU A 57 0.17 12.96 0.30
C LEU A 57 0.36 12.61 1.77
N ASP A 58 -0.75 12.30 2.43
CA ASP A 58 -0.72 11.80 3.80
C ASP A 58 -1.13 10.33 3.80
N SER A 59 -0.38 9.51 4.49
CA SER A 59 -0.72 8.12 4.63
C SER A 59 -0.46 7.63 6.05
N THR A 60 -1.32 6.73 6.47
CA THR A 60 -1.27 6.11 7.77
C THR A 60 -1.46 4.62 7.62
N HIS A 61 -0.64 3.89 8.31
CA HIS A 61 -0.61 2.44 8.28
C HIS A 61 -1.02 1.88 9.64
N VAL A 62 -2.07 1.07 9.65
CA VAL A 62 -2.57 0.43 10.84
C VAL A 62 -2.49 -1.08 10.67
N THR A 63 -1.75 -1.76 11.52
CA THR A 63 -1.75 -3.22 11.59
C THR A 63 -2.73 -3.70 12.63
N GLY A 64 -3.32 -4.86 12.41
CA GLY A 64 -4.31 -5.44 13.28
C GLY A 64 -4.80 -6.78 12.79
N LEU A 65 -5.99 -7.14 13.25
CA LEU A 65 -6.65 -8.39 12.92
C LEU A 65 -7.98 -8.12 12.21
N LEU A 66 -8.25 -8.87 11.15
CA LEU A 66 -9.57 -8.95 10.55
C LEU A 66 -10.33 -10.08 11.23
N ARG A 67 -11.54 -9.80 11.72
CA ARG A 67 -12.39 -10.77 12.42
C ARG A 67 -13.83 -10.70 11.96
N ARG A 68 -14.56 -11.79 12.11
CA ARG A 68 -16.01 -11.80 11.96
C ARG A 68 -16.73 -11.50 13.27
N ARG A 69 -17.78 -10.68 13.17
CA ARG A 69 -18.76 -10.44 14.24
C ARG A 69 -20.16 -10.68 13.68
N GLY A 70 -20.65 -11.92 13.81
CA GLY A 70 -21.85 -12.36 13.10
C GLY A 70 -21.62 -12.31 11.58
N ASP A 71 -22.47 -11.59 10.86
CA ASP A 71 -22.35 -11.46 9.40
C ASP A 71 -21.41 -10.32 8.95
N ASN A 72 -20.91 -9.53 9.89
CA ASN A 72 -20.08 -8.37 9.59
C ASN A 72 -18.58 -8.65 9.78
N TRP A 73 -17.78 -7.97 8.98
CA TRP A 73 -16.34 -7.93 9.18
C TRP A 73 -15.97 -6.73 10.03
N VAL A 74 -15.05 -6.94 10.98
CA VAL A 74 -14.43 -5.89 11.77
C VAL A 74 -12.91 -5.98 11.69
N PHE A 75 -12.28 -4.83 11.56
CA PHE A 75 -10.84 -4.70 11.68
C PHE A 75 -10.54 -4.22 13.11
N VAL A 76 -9.77 -5.01 13.86
CA VAL A 76 -9.33 -4.68 15.23
C VAL A 76 -7.93 -4.13 15.15
N SER A 77 -7.77 -2.85 15.46
CA SER A 77 -6.47 -2.17 15.38
C SER A 77 -5.56 -2.58 16.54
N GLU A 78 -4.31 -2.92 16.25
CA GLU A 78 -3.29 -3.24 17.25
C GLU A 78 -2.19 -2.18 17.31
N LYS A 79 -1.74 -1.72 16.15
CA LYS A 79 -0.64 -0.75 16.05
C LYS A 79 -0.90 0.26 14.96
N PHE A 80 -0.82 1.52 15.37
CA PHE A 80 -0.87 2.66 14.48
C PHE A 80 0.55 3.16 14.17
N THR A 81 0.86 3.35 12.90
CA THR A 81 2.14 3.90 12.47
C THR A 81 1.87 5.13 11.59
N PRO A 82 1.97 6.35 12.15
CA PRO A 82 1.86 7.56 11.35
C PRO A 82 3.06 7.67 10.42
N GLN A 83 2.84 8.12 9.20
CA GLN A 83 3.94 8.40 8.30
C GLN A 83 4.54 9.76 8.64
N THR A 84 5.81 9.79 9.00
CA THR A 84 6.55 11.03 9.21
C THR A 84 7.37 11.39 7.97
N ARG A 85 7.64 12.69 7.76
CA ARG A 85 8.45 13.17 6.63
C ARG A 85 9.85 12.53 6.56
N PHE A 86 10.39 12.13 7.69
CA PHE A 86 11.70 11.43 7.77
C PHE A 86 11.65 9.98 7.30
N GLU A 87 10.47 9.37 7.25
CA GLU A 87 10.31 7.98 6.82
C GLU A 87 10.53 7.79 5.31
N MET A 88 10.36 8.83 4.50
CA MET A 88 10.62 8.73 3.06
C MET A 88 12.06 8.29 2.77
N VAL A 89 13.05 8.85 3.46
CA VAL A 89 14.46 8.48 3.29
C VAL A 89 14.70 7.06 3.80
N SER A 90 14.12 6.71 4.95
CA SER A 90 14.19 5.37 5.53
C SER A 90 13.50 4.34 4.62
N PHE A 91 12.32 4.68 4.10
CA PHE A 91 11.59 3.86 3.13
C PHE A 91 12.41 3.63 1.86
N LEU A 92 12.97 4.68 1.26
CA LEU A 92 13.80 4.55 0.05
C LEU A 92 15.04 3.68 0.29
N ARG A 93 15.71 3.85 1.44
CA ARG A 93 16.83 2.99 1.83
C ARG A 93 16.40 1.54 2.02
N GLY A 94 15.28 1.30 2.70
CA GLY A 94 14.71 -0.03 2.91
C GLY A 94 14.31 -0.71 1.61
N ALA A 95 13.65 0.01 0.70
CA ALA A 95 13.27 -0.47 -0.63
C ALA A 95 14.51 -0.83 -1.46
N HIS A 96 15.54 0.04 -1.43
CA HIS A 96 16.79 -0.20 -2.12
C HIS A 96 17.53 -1.44 -1.60
N ALA A 97 17.63 -1.58 -0.28
CA ALA A 97 18.24 -2.75 0.36
C ALA A 97 17.45 -4.04 0.08
N SER A 98 16.11 -3.97 0.05
CA SER A 98 15.25 -5.10 -0.30
C SER A 98 15.44 -5.53 -1.74
N ALA A 99 15.48 -4.58 -2.68
CA ALA A 99 15.75 -4.85 -4.09
C ALA A 99 17.14 -5.49 -4.28
N GLN A 100 18.17 -5.00 -3.59
CA GLN A 100 19.50 -5.58 -3.67
C GLN A 100 19.51 -7.03 -3.16
N ARG A 101 18.90 -7.32 -1.98
CA ARG A 101 18.78 -8.70 -1.48
C ARG A 101 18.04 -9.64 -2.44
N TYR A 102 17.05 -9.12 -3.17
CA TYR A 102 16.35 -9.90 -4.20
C TYR A 102 17.28 -10.27 -5.35
N LEU A 103 18.07 -9.31 -5.85
CA LEU A 103 19.04 -9.54 -6.92
C LEU A 103 20.11 -10.54 -6.49
N ASP A 104 20.68 -10.35 -5.30
CA ASP A 104 21.73 -11.20 -4.73
C ASP A 104 21.28 -12.67 -4.61
N ARG A 105 20.06 -12.88 -4.09
CA ARG A 105 19.49 -14.24 -3.96
C ARG A 105 19.28 -14.97 -5.29
N ARG A 106 19.15 -14.21 -6.39
CA ARG A 106 18.95 -14.74 -7.74
C ARG A 106 20.20 -14.71 -8.61
N GLY A 107 21.32 -14.25 -8.08
CA GLY A 107 22.55 -14.10 -8.84
C GLY A 107 22.42 -13.09 -9.99
N LEU A 108 21.53 -12.10 -9.85
CA LEU A 108 21.28 -11.10 -10.88
C LEU A 108 22.09 -9.83 -10.61
N ALA A 109 22.72 -9.30 -11.66
CA ALA A 109 23.35 -8.01 -11.60
C ALA A 109 22.30 -6.89 -11.55
N ARG A 110 22.63 -5.78 -10.91
CA ARG A 110 21.79 -4.60 -10.90
C ARG A 110 21.66 -4.05 -12.32
N PRO A 111 20.44 -3.82 -12.84
CA PRO A 111 20.27 -3.23 -14.15
C PRO A 111 20.79 -1.80 -14.18
N ALA A 112 21.58 -1.47 -15.19
CA ALA A 112 21.98 -0.11 -15.46
C ALA A 112 20.90 0.61 -16.27
N VAL A 113 20.52 1.80 -15.83
CA VAL A 113 19.53 2.61 -16.54
C VAL A 113 20.19 3.24 -17.77
N ASN A 114 19.62 3.04 -18.94
CA ASN A 114 20.05 3.73 -20.17
C ASN A 114 19.46 5.15 -20.19
N TRP A 115 20.15 6.07 -19.52
CA TRP A 115 19.72 7.47 -19.42
C TRP A 115 19.61 8.17 -20.77
N ALA A 116 20.43 7.80 -21.76
CA ALA A 116 20.34 8.35 -23.11
C ALA A 116 19.00 7.98 -23.80
N ALA A 117 18.54 6.76 -23.62
CA ALA A 117 17.24 6.34 -24.13
C ALA A 117 16.07 7.06 -23.40
N VAL A 118 16.16 7.21 -22.08
CA VAL A 118 15.17 7.95 -21.29
C VAL A 118 15.07 9.41 -21.76
N GLU A 119 16.20 10.07 -21.96
CA GLU A 119 16.26 11.45 -22.46
C GLU A 119 15.71 11.57 -23.89
N GLY A 120 15.98 10.60 -24.75
CA GLY A 120 15.41 10.52 -26.09
C GLY A 120 13.87 10.46 -26.09
N ILE A 121 13.31 9.64 -25.21
CA ILE A 121 11.84 9.54 -25.02
C ILE A 121 11.28 10.87 -24.54
N ARG A 122 11.88 11.50 -23.55
CA ARG A 122 11.47 12.80 -23.00
C ARG A 122 11.43 13.89 -24.08
N ARG A 123 12.45 13.99 -24.90
CA ARG A 123 12.52 14.97 -26.01
C ARG A 123 11.45 14.71 -27.06
N GLY A 124 11.23 13.46 -27.43
CA GLY A 124 10.19 13.06 -28.39
C GLY A 124 8.78 13.43 -27.92
N THR A 125 8.47 13.26 -26.63
CA THR A 125 7.20 13.63 -26.05
C THR A 125 6.98 15.15 -26.07
N THR A 126 8.01 15.92 -25.70
CA THR A 126 7.94 17.40 -25.69
C THR A 126 7.69 17.99 -27.09
N GLN A 127 8.24 17.37 -28.13
CA GLN A 127 8.01 17.80 -29.52
C GLN A 127 6.60 17.50 -30.01
N ARG A 128 5.97 16.41 -29.57
CA ARG A 128 4.59 16.07 -29.94
C ARG A 128 3.58 17.04 -29.32
N VAL A 129 3.77 17.42 -28.06
CA VAL A 129 2.89 18.38 -27.36
C VAL A 129 2.96 19.78 -27.95
N LYS A 130 4.09 20.19 -28.54
CA LYS A 130 4.22 21.51 -29.22
C LYS A 130 3.62 21.55 -30.62
N LYS A 131 3.27 20.41 -31.21
CA LYS A 131 2.66 20.33 -32.56
C LYS A 131 1.15 20.12 -32.55
N SER A 132 0.55 19.94 -31.38
CA SER A 132 -0.90 19.90 -31.10
C SER A 132 -1.39 21.26 -30.62
#